data_c7ffdc454c7d9188a6f054b603f5fd4d
#
_entry.id   c7ffdc454c7d9188a6f054b603f5fd4d
#
_cell.length_a   1.000
_cell.length_b   1.000
_cell.length_c   1.000
_cell.angle_alpha   90.00
_cell.angle_beta   90.00
_cell.angle_gamma   90.00
#
_symmetry.space_group_name_H-M   'P 1'
#
loop_
_entity.id
_entity.type
_entity.pdbx_description
1 polymer ?
#
loop_
_entity_poly.entity_id
_entity_poly.type
_entity_poly.pdbx_seq_one_letter_code
_entity_poly.pdbx_strand_id
1 'polypeptide(L)'
;MKQIILMLMLSAAIISCKNSEEKNMDAEQTTTEEATNADNLKAFKGDYIDSNGALVLMGNNFIYGVKRNEISDQLSKQVAAVKTNDYDMVNVVVRGIISENNDSDSEWEEVITIKEILRVSDKPSEADIKFEESAKKN
;
A
#
# COMPACT_ATOMS: atom_id res chain seq x y z
N MET A 1 20.48 2.26 -66.02
CA MET A 1 21.04 1.63 -64.82
C MET A 1 21.23 2.59 -63.64
N LYS A 2 21.31 3.85 -63.89
CA LYS A 2 21.48 4.81 -62.79
C LYS A 2 20.19 5.08 -62.00
N GLN A 3 19.04 4.80 -62.60
CA GLN A 3 17.76 5.08 -61.94
C GLN A 3 17.30 3.97 -61.00
N ILE A 4 17.83 2.79 -61.16
CA ILE A 4 17.45 1.67 -60.27
C ILE A 4 18.12 1.79 -58.92
N ILE A 5 19.29 2.41 -58.87
CA ILE A 5 20.00 2.62 -57.62
C ILE A 5 19.35 3.67 -56.77
N LEU A 6 18.68 4.64 -57.41
CA LEU A 6 18.00 5.71 -56.67
C LEU A 6 16.72 5.23 -55.99
N MET A 7 16.10 4.21 -56.52
CA MET A 7 14.86 3.66 -55.95
C MET A 7 15.13 2.75 -54.74
N LEU A 8 16.36 2.26 -54.62
CA LEU A 8 16.68 1.37 -53.53
C LEU A 8 17.03 2.12 -52.24
N MET A 9 17.28 3.40 -52.34
CA MET A 9 17.66 4.22 -51.17
C MET A 9 16.46 4.85 -50.44
N LEU A 10 15.28 4.69 -50.96
CA LEU A 10 14.12 5.38 -50.39
C LEU A 10 13.25 4.49 -49.50
N SER A 11 13.61 3.24 -49.32
CA SER A 11 12.80 2.32 -48.52
C SER A 11 13.36 2.03 -47.12
N ALA A 12 14.34 2.79 -46.68
CA ALA A 12 14.96 2.52 -45.40
C ALA A 12 14.55 3.51 -44.30
N ALA A 13 13.45 4.18 -44.45
CA ALA A 13 13.13 5.27 -43.52
C ALA A 13 11.82 5.10 -42.76
N ILE A 14 11.35 3.91 -42.55
CA ILE A 14 10.19 3.77 -41.68
C ILE A 14 10.39 2.63 -40.72
N ILE A 15 11.47 2.69 -40.01
CA ILE A 15 11.50 1.90 -38.83
C ILE A 15 11.81 2.84 -37.75
N SER A 16 10.80 3.59 -37.45
CA SER A 16 10.97 4.35 -36.33
C SER A 16 9.86 4.09 -35.42
N CYS A 17 10.15 3.90 -34.29
CA CYS A 17 9.29 4.01 -33.25
C CYS A 17 8.67 2.87 -32.84
N LYS A 18 9.32 2.13 -32.22
CA LYS A 18 8.72 1.71 -31.17
C LYS A 18 9.70 1.36 -30.28
N ASN A 19 10.00 2.15 -29.57
CA ASN A 19 10.57 1.92 -28.56
C ASN A 19 10.21 1.55 -27.65
N SER A 20 10.50 0.94 -27.12
CA SER A 20 10.46 0.64 -25.99
C SER A 20 11.37 -0.15 -25.58
N GLU A 21 11.97 0.25 -25.01
CA GLU A 21 12.66 -0.29 -24.17
C GLU A 21 12.81 -1.41 -23.83
N GLU A 22 13.08 -2.16 -24.34
CA GLU A 22 13.49 -3.18 -23.86
C GLU A 22 14.70 -3.09 -23.32
N LYS A 23 14.80 -2.80 -22.34
CA LYS A 23 15.75 -2.93 -21.58
C LYS A 23 15.94 -4.11 -21.10
N ASN A 24 16.26 -4.95 -21.57
CA ASN A 24 16.55 -6.04 -21.09
C ASN A 24 17.62 -5.96 -20.33
N MET A 25 17.56 -6.30 -19.42
CA MET A 25 18.35 -6.61 -18.61
C MET A 25 18.48 -7.80 -18.27
N ASP A 26 19.07 -8.42 -18.33
CA ASP A 26 19.85 -9.21 -17.68
C ASP A 26 19.69 -9.10 -16.27
N ALA A 27 18.67 -9.53 -15.84
CA ALA A 27 18.54 -9.61 -14.56
C ALA A 27 18.32 -11.00 -14.29
N GLU A 28 19.23 -11.63 -14.03
CA GLU A 28 19.29 -12.82 -13.48
C GLU A 28 18.50 -12.87 -12.26
N GLN A 29 17.41 -13.51 -12.29
CA GLN A 29 17.04 -14.17 -11.15
C GLN A 29 16.67 -13.46 -9.98
N THR A 30 15.53 -13.12 -9.88
CA THR A 30 14.90 -13.19 -8.66
C THR A 30 13.62 -12.55 -8.84
N THR A 31 12.66 -13.25 -8.49
CA THR A 31 11.39 -12.78 -8.13
C THR A 31 10.40 -12.79 -9.18
N THR A 32 10.00 -13.91 -9.44
CA THR A 32 8.73 -14.18 -10.08
C THR A 32 7.57 -13.85 -9.15
N GLU A 33 7.87 -13.30 -7.96
CA GLU A 33 6.80 -13.03 -7.02
C GLU A 33 6.31 -11.58 -7.03
N GLU A 34 7.05 -10.67 -7.67
CA GLU A 34 6.63 -9.28 -7.67
C GLU A 34 5.65 -8.91 -8.78
N ALA A 35 5.61 -9.69 -9.83
CA ALA A 35 4.74 -9.35 -10.96
C ALA A 35 3.26 -9.66 -10.70
N THR A 36 2.98 -10.60 -9.80
CA THR A 36 1.59 -10.93 -9.47
C THR A 36 0.99 -10.03 -8.41
N ASN A 37 1.82 -9.23 -7.76
CA ASN A 37 1.35 -8.39 -6.66
C ASN A 37 0.89 -7.00 -7.08
N ALA A 38 1.23 -6.57 -8.28
CA ALA A 38 0.84 -5.25 -8.75
C ALA A 38 -0.66 -5.13 -9.00
N ASP A 39 -1.28 -6.21 -9.46
CA ASP A 39 -2.70 -6.21 -9.77
C ASP A 39 -3.58 -6.26 -8.52
N ASN A 40 -3.04 -6.68 -7.39
CA ASN A 40 -3.76 -6.77 -6.13
C ASN A 40 -3.45 -5.63 -5.17
N LEU A 41 -2.62 -4.68 -5.59
CA LEU A 41 -2.25 -3.54 -4.78
C LEU A 41 -3.39 -2.52 -4.76
N LYS A 42 -4.04 -2.38 -3.62
CA LYS A 42 -5.19 -1.50 -3.44
C LYS A 42 -4.91 -0.44 -2.39
N ALA A 43 -5.62 0.67 -2.48
CA ALA A 43 -5.55 1.73 -1.48
C ALA A 43 -6.62 1.51 -0.42
N PHE A 44 -6.24 1.67 0.83
CA PHE A 44 -7.10 1.53 1.99
C PHE A 44 -7.01 2.77 2.85
N LYS A 45 -8.15 3.26 3.29
CA LYS A 45 -8.24 4.33 4.26
C LYS A 45 -8.88 3.79 5.51
N GLY A 46 -8.24 4.01 6.63
CA GLY A 46 -8.74 3.52 7.92
C GLY A 46 -7.94 4.08 9.08
N ASP A 47 -8.30 3.66 10.25
CA ASP A 47 -7.62 4.01 11.48
C ASP A 47 -6.56 2.94 11.78
N TYR A 48 -5.35 3.39 11.94
CA TYR A 48 -4.23 2.53 12.30
C TYR A 48 -4.09 2.48 13.81
N ILE A 49 -4.03 1.27 14.32
CA ILE A 49 -3.89 0.97 15.73
C ILE A 49 -2.55 0.25 15.90
N ASP A 50 -1.72 0.81 16.76
CA ASP A 50 -0.47 0.18 17.19
C ASP A 50 -0.50 0.16 18.72
N SER A 51 -0.83 -0.98 19.27
CA SER A 51 -0.96 -1.13 20.73
C SER A 51 -0.51 -2.53 21.14
N ASN A 52 0.33 -2.58 22.15
CA ASN A 52 0.82 -3.83 22.74
C ASN A 52 1.41 -4.83 21.74
N GLY A 53 1.99 -4.33 20.67
CA GLY A 53 2.59 -5.18 19.63
C GLY A 53 1.62 -5.65 18.57
N ALA A 54 0.33 -5.35 18.72
CA ALA A 54 -0.66 -5.63 17.71
C ALA A 54 -0.78 -4.45 16.76
N LEU A 55 -0.72 -4.74 15.47
CA LEU A 55 -0.90 -3.75 14.40
C LEU A 55 -2.19 -4.06 13.66
N VAL A 56 -3.10 -3.10 13.60
CA VAL A 56 -4.42 -3.28 12.98
C VAL A 56 -4.76 -2.07 12.11
N LEU A 57 -5.38 -2.32 10.99
CA LEU A 57 -5.98 -1.30 10.14
C LEU A 57 -7.48 -1.51 10.08
N MET A 58 -8.24 -0.56 10.61
CA MET A 58 -9.68 -0.61 10.71
C MET A 58 -10.32 0.45 9.82
N GLY A 59 -11.11 0.01 8.87
CA GLY A 59 -11.93 0.89 8.03
C GLY A 59 -13.40 0.79 8.37
N ASN A 60 -14.25 1.42 7.58
CA ASN A 60 -15.69 1.43 7.84
C ASN A 60 -16.35 0.05 7.75
N ASN A 61 -15.79 -0.81 6.93
CA ASN A 61 -16.38 -2.12 6.64
C ASN A 61 -15.33 -3.24 6.59
N PHE A 62 -14.17 -3.02 7.17
CA PHE A 62 -13.12 -4.02 7.24
C PHE A 62 -12.26 -3.82 8.48
N ILE A 63 -11.67 -4.90 8.95
CA ILE A 63 -10.62 -4.90 9.97
C ILE A 63 -9.59 -5.91 9.51
N TYR A 64 -8.36 -5.47 9.35
CA TYR A 64 -7.24 -6.32 8.96
C TYR A 64 -6.12 -6.27 9.97
N GLY A 65 -5.55 -7.41 10.30
CA GLY A 65 -4.25 -7.43 10.95
C GLY A 65 -3.19 -6.88 9.99
N VAL A 66 -2.22 -6.15 10.49
CA VAL A 66 -1.14 -5.62 9.65
C VAL A 66 0.10 -6.49 9.78
N LYS A 67 0.55 -7.02 8.66
CA LYS A 67 1.76 -7.84 8.63
C LYS A 67 2.97 -6.94 8.83
N ARG A 68 3.85 -7.31 9.76
CA ARG A 68 5.05 -6.52 10.02
C ARG A 68 6.02 -6.58 8.86
N ASN A 69 6.45 -5.43 8.42
CA ASN A 69 7.50 -5.23 7.46
C ASN A 69 8.10 -3.82 7.66
N GLU A 70 9.09 -3.50 6.88
CA GLU A 70 9.79 -2.21 6.97
C GLU A 70 8.83 -1.02 6.82
N ILE A 71 7.83 -1.12 5.96
CA ILE A 71 6.87 -0.05 5.71
C ILE A 71 5.91 0.09 6.90
N SER A 72 5.44 -1.01 7.47
CA SER A 72 4.58 -0.97 8.66
C SER A 72 5.33 -0.41 9.87
N ASP A 73 6.63 -0.69 9.99
CA ASP A 73 7.45 -0.12 11.07
C ASP A 73 7.65 1.39 10.88
N GLN A 74 7.81 1.85 9.65
CA GLN A 74 7.85 3.28 9.34
C GLN A 74 6.52 3.95 9.66
N LEU A 75 5.40 3.30 9.32
CA LEU A 75 4.07 3.79 9.61
C LEU A 75 3.84 3.90 11.12
N SER A 76 4.23 2.89 11.88
CA SER A 76 4.14 2.90 13.34
C SER A 76 4.90 4.07 13.95
N LYS A 77 6.09 4.39 13.42
CA LYS A 77 6.87 5.55 13.90
C LYS A 77 6.17 6.88 13.60
N GLN A 78 5.56 7.01 12.41
CA GLN A 78 4.82 8.22 12.05
C GLN A 78 3.56 8.36 12.90
N VAL A 79 2.85 7.28 13.13
CA VAL A 79 1.66 7.23 13.96
C VAL A 79 2.00 7.56 15.42
N ALA A 80 3.10 7.01 15.94
CA ALA A 80 3.54 7.28 17.30
C ALA A 80 3.82 8.77 17.55
N ALA A 81 4.29 9.49 16.54
CA ALA A 81 4.54 10.92 16.64
C ALA A 81 3.25 11.74 16.73
N VAL A 82 2.13 11.18 16.31
CA VAL A 82 0.82 11.84 16.30
C VAL A 82 0.00 11.48 17.52
N LYS A 83 0.16 10.27 18.03
CA LYS A 83 -0.60 9.77 19.20
C LYS A 83 -0.34 10.61 20.42
N THR A 84 -1.39 10.82 21.21
CA THR A 84 -1.33 11.47 22.51
C THR A 84 -1.36 10.43 23.63
N ASN A 85 -2.05 9.32 23.39
CA ASN A 85 -2.18 8.21 24.33
C ASN A 85 -1.89 6.89 23.62
N ASP A 86 -1.58 5.86 24.37
CA ASP A 86 -1.23 4.54 23.81
C ASP A 86 -2.37 3.90 23.00
N TYR A 87 -3.60 4.25 23.29
CA TYR A 87 -4.76 3.69 22.63
C TYR A 87 -5.30 4.58 21.50
N ASP A 88 -4.66 5.70 21.24
CA ASP A 88 -5.10 6.57 20.16
C ASP A 88 -4.94 5.87 18.81
N MET A 89 -5.95 6.03 17.99
CA MET A 89 -5.94 5.61 16.61
C MET A 89 -5.56 6.81 15.74
N VAL A 90 -4.93 6.56 14.62
CA VAL A 90 -4.56 7.61 13.68
C VAL A 90 -5.04 7.24 12.29
N ASN A 91 -5.78 8.13 11.66
CA ASN A 91 -6.28 7.88 10.31
C ASN A 91 -5.13 7.90 9.30
N VAL A 92 -5.08 6.85 8.49
CA VAL A 92 -4.04 6.69 7.48
C VAL A 92 -4.64 6.31 6.14
N VAL A 93 -3.90 6.56 5.08
CA VAL A 93 -4.17 6.02 3.76
C VAL A 93 -2.91 5.28 3.32
N VAL A 94 -3.06 4.00 3.01
CA VAL A 94 -1.95 3.14 2.62
C VAL A 94 -2.32 2.36 1.38
N ARG A 95 -1.30 1.87 0.69
CA ARG A 95 -1.48 0.84 -0.33
C ARG A 95 -0.94 -0.48 0.18
N GLY A 96 -1.69 -1.52 -0.05
CA GLY A 96 -1.31 -2.84 0.41
C GLY A 96 -2.03 -3.96 -0.31
N ILE A 97 -1.66 -5.17 0.07
CA ILE A 97 -2.20 -6.40 -0.48
C ILE A 97 -2.82 -7.17 0.67
N ILE A 98 -4.05 -7.59 0.48
CA ILE A 98 -4.77 -8.42 1.44
C ILE A 98 -4.46 -9.88 1.13
N SER A 99 -4.23 -10.65 2.18
CA SER A 99 -4.05 -12.10 2.10
C SER A 99 -4.72 -12.78 3.28
N GLU A 100 -5.05 -14.04 3.12
CA GLU A 100 -5.50 -14.85 4.23
C GLU A 100 -4.37 -14.98 5.26
N ASN A 101 -4.75 -14.99 6.51
CA ASN A 101 -3.80 -15.18 7.58
C ASN A 101 -3.69 -16.65 7.92
N ASN A 102 -2.54 -17.22 7.66
CA ASN A 102 -2.27 -18.62 7.95
C ASN A 102 -1.67 -18.86 9.34
N ASP A 103 -1.62 -17.82 10.16
CA ASP A 103 -1.11 -17.92 11.51
C ASP A 103 -2.25 -18.30 12.44
N SER A 104 -2.21 -19.53 12.96
CA SER A 104 -3.24 -20.07 13.84
C SER A 104 -3.33 -19.34 15.19
N ASP A 105 -2.31 -18.60 15.55
CA ASP A 105 -2.27 -17.87 16.82
C ASP A 105 -2.78 -16.43 16.67
N SER A 106 -3.14 -16.04 15.47
CA SER A 106 -3.67 -14.72 15.17
C SER A 106 -5.19 -14.71 15.26
N GLU A 107 -5.72 -13.63 15.81
CA GLU A 107 -7.17 -13.40 15.88
C GLU A 107 -7.75 -12.88 14.55
N TRP A 108 -6.89 -12.56 13.57
CA TRP A 108 -7.31 -11.94 12.33
C TRP A 108 -7.35 -12.95 11.21
N GLU A 109 -8.49 -13.08 10.54
CA GLU A 109 -8.65 -13.98 9.39
C GLU A 109 -7.92 -13.46 8.16
N GLU A 110 -7.87 -12.13 8.00
CA GLU A 110 -7.19 -11.50 6.89
C GLU A 110 -6.14 -10.51 7.40
N VAL A 111 -5.05 -10.42 6.66
CA VAL A 111 -3.97 -9.49 6.96
C VAL A 111 -3.66 -8.64 5.74
N ILE A 112 -3.26 -7.40 6.01
CA ILE A 112 -2.77 -6.51 4.99
C ILE A 112 -1.25 -6.41 5.07
N THR A 113 -0.58 -6.59 3.94
CA THR A 113 0.84 -6.27 3.78
C THR A 113 0.93 -4.87 3.18
N ILE A 114 1.32 -3.90 3.97
CA ILE A 114 1.45 -2.52 3.52
C ILE A 114 2.70 -2.40 2.64
N LYS A 115 2.52 -1.82 1.46
CA LYS A 115 3.59 -1.61 0.49
C LYS A 115 3.93 -0.12 0.33
N GLU A 116 3.00 0.76 0.65
CA GLU A 116 3.21 2.19 0.50
C GLU A 116 2.37 2.98 1.49
N ILE A 117 2.93 4.03 2.07
CA ILE A 117 2.22 4.97 2.93
C ILE A 117 1.87 6.19 2.08
N LEU A 118 0.60 6.46 1.88
CA LEU A 118 0.15 7.60 1.10
C LEU A 118 -0.12 8.83 1.98
N ARG A 119 -0.64 8.61 3.19
CA ARG A 119 -0.99 9.70 4.09
C ARG A 119 -1.08 9.20 5.52
N VAL A 120 -0.64 10.02 6.44
CA VAL A 120 -0.87 9.86 7.87
C VAL A 120 -1.52 11.16 8.35
N SER A 121 -2.57 11.06 9.16
CA SER A 121 -3.21 12.24 9.77
C SER A 121 -2.24 12.93 10.71
N ASP A 122 -2.36 14.21 10.86
CA ASP A 122 -1.57 15.02 11.78
C ASP A 122 -2.16 15.08 13.20
N LYS A 123 -3.26 14.41 13.44
CA LYS A 123 -3.93 14.32 14.73
C LYS A 123 -4.56 12.95 14.91
N PRO A 124 -4.77 12.51 16.15
CA PRO A 124 -5.48 11.27 16.42
C PRO A 124 -6.89 11.29 15.86
N SER A 125 -7.43 10.12 15.56
CA SER A 125 -8.81 9.96 15.17
C SER A 125 -9.72 10.28 16.36
N GLU A 126 -10.76 11.05 16.13
CA GLU A 126 -11.76 11.26 17.15
C GLU A 126 -12.58 9.98 17.27
N ALA A 127 -12.70 9.46 18.47
CA ALA A 127 -13.60 8.35 18.71
C ALA A 127 -15.02 8.84 18.48
N ASP A 128 -15.74 8.19 17.60
CA ASP A 128 -17.14 8.51 17.31
C ASP A 128 -18.08 8.21 18.48
N ILE A 129 -17.55 7.77 19.60
CA ILE A 129 -18.34 7.52 20.80
C ILE A 129 -18.33 8.77 21.64
N LYS A 130 -19.21 9.68 21.28
CA LYS A 130 -19.62 10.72 22.21
C LYS A 130 -20.55 10.05 23.21
N PHE A 131 -20.02 9.69 24.35
CA PHE A 131 -20.88 9.48 25.51
C PHE A 131 -21.43 10.85 25.86
N GLU A 132 -22.60 11.15 25.40
CA GLU A 132 -23.36 12.22 25.99
C GLU A 132 -23.70 11.76 27.40
N GLU A 133 -22.87 12.21 28.33
CA GLU A 133 -23.24 12.19 29.72
C GLU A 133 -24.47 13.07 29.84
N SER A 134 -25.61 12.43 29.78
CA SER A 134 -26.86 13.11 30.10
C SER A 134 -26.79 13.50 31.57
N ALA A 135 -26.41 14.73 31.79
CA ALA A 135 -26.48 15.34 33.07
C ALA A 135 -27.92 15.25 33.53
N LYS A 136 -28.15 14.35 34.43
CA LYS A 136 -29.39 14.22 35.13
C LYS A 136 -29.53 15.49 35.98
N LYS A 137 -30.31 16.40 35.49
CA LYS A 137 -30.71 17.58 36.25
C LYS A 137 -31.81 17.16 37.21
N ASN A 138 -31.48 17.12 38.47
CA ASN A 138 -32.46 17.17 39.54
C ASN A 138 -32.83 18.62 39.82
#